data_f8f85cd7227049c2415cd2748a161883
#
_entry.id   f8f85cd7227049c2415cd2748a161883
#
_cell.length_a   1.000
_cell.length_b   1.000
_cell.length_c   1.000
_cell.angle_alpha   90.00
_cell.angle_beta   90.00
_cell.angle_gamma   90.00
#
_symmetry.space_group_name_H-M   'P 1'
#
loop_
_entity.id
_entity.type
_entity.pdbx_description
1 polymer ?
#
loop_
_entity_poly.entity_id
_entity_poly.type
_entity_poly.pdbx_seq_one_letter_code
_entity_poly.pdbx_strand_id
1 'polypeptide(L)'
;GFDGYPQFRAALVMGFESALAPVEKLRSRVGSPASAADVFMDSFANIQHNISQTQKSLDAQACEQAVSAILGAKRIGIIGFGASTWLGGLLQRGLDPLCGNVQLLATIEGSSAAARVVSRMQPTDLLIAIGFPRYAADTVFLAQRACEAGVPVLALTDRVTSPLARLATVSLYAYTDSNYF
;
A
#
# COMPACT_ATOMS: atom_id res chain seq x y z
N GLY A 1 -14.75 25.43 3.36
CA GLY A 1 -15.90 25.14 2.50
C GLY A 1 -15.67 25.75 1.13
N PHE A 2 -16.34 25.26 0.09
CA PHE A 2 -16.26 25.82 -1.25
C PHE A 2 -17.32 26.91 -1.43
N ASP A 3 -17.00 28.01 -2.11
CA ASP A 3 -17.93 29.08 -2.46
C ASP A 3 -18.75 28.68 -3.71
N GLY A 4 -19.60 27.67 -3.54
CA GLY A 4 -20.52 27.19 -4.55
C GLY A 4 -19.99 26.09 -5.49
N TYR A 5 -20.90 25.60 -6.35
CA TYR A 5 -20.65 24.49 -7.28
C TYR A 5 -19.49 24.72 -8.28
N PRO A 6 -19.27 25.96 -8.84
CA PRO A 6 -18.13 26.17 -9.75
C PRO A 6 -16.78 25.94 -9.08
N GLN A 7 -16.61 26.39 -7.83
CA GLN A 7 -15.35 26.23 -7.09
C GLN A 7 -15.14 24.75 -6.68
N PHE A 8 -16.19 24.06 -6.27
CA PHE A 8 -16.17 22.61 -6.01
C PHE A 8 -15.82 21.82 -7.27
N ARG A 9 -16.43 22.18 -8.43
CA ARG A 9 -16.11 21.53 -9.71
C ARG A 9 -14.66 21.78 -10.14
N ALA A 10 -14.16 23.02 -9.98
CA ALA A 10 -12.76 23.34 -10.30
C ALA A 10 -11.78 22.53 -9.41
N ALA A 11 -12.07 22.43 -8.12
CA ALA A 11 -11.26 21.62 -7.19
C ALA A 11 -11.33 20.12 -7.51
N LEU A 12 -12.50 19.62 -7.93
CA LEU A 12 -12.65 18.25 -8.42
C LEU A 12 -11.84 18.00 -9.71
N VAL A 13 -11.89 18.93 -10.67
CA VAL A 13 -11.13 18.84 -11.93
C VAL A 13 -9.63 18.88 -11.63
N MET A 14 -9.17 19.79 -10.77
CA MET A 14 -7.75 19.84 -10.33
C MET A 14 -7.34 18.57 -9.57
N GLY A 15 -8.24 18.03 -8.74
CA GLY A 15 -8.03 16.73 -8.09
C GLY A 15 -7.99 15.56 -9.07
N PHE A 16 -8.79 15.63 -10.15
CA PHE A 16 -8.79 14.65 -11.25
C PHE A 16 -7.55 14.77 -12.14
N GLU A 17 -7.05 15.98 -12.39
CA GLU A 17 -5.80 16.21 -13.12
C GLU A 17 -4.59 15.69 -12.34
N SER A 18 -4.61 15.75 -11.01
CA SER A 18 -3.60 15.09 -10.18
C SER A 18 -3.71 13.55 -10.19
N ALA A 19 -4.88 13.03 -10.58
CA ALA A 19 -5.16 11.61 -10.78
C ALA A 19 -5.08 11.17 -12.25
N LEU A 20 -4.75 12.09 -13.17
CA LEU A 20 -4.51 11.78 -14.58
C LEU A 20 -3.45 10.69 -14.70
N ALA A 21 -3.75 9.75 -15.61
CA ALA A 21 -2.97 8.54 -15.78
C ALA A 21 -1.46 8.84 -15.80
N PRO A 22 -0.64 8.01 -15.17
CA PRO A 22 0.82 8.15 -15.13
C PRO A 22 1.44 8.45 -16.49
N VAL A 23 0.84 7.95 -17.56
CA VAL A 23 1.25 8.17 -18.95
C VAL A 23 1.12 9.63 -19.38
N GLU A 24 0.10 10.38 -18.92
CA GLU A 24 -0.07 11.80 -19.29
C GLU A 24 0.85 12.69 -18.49
N LYS A 25 1.08 12.40 -17.21
CA LYS A 25 2.15 13.04 -16.41
C LYS A 25 3.52 12.81 -17.03
N LEU A 26 3.80 11.60 -17.52
CA LEU A 26 5.04 11.27 -18.20
C LEU A 26 5.14 12.00 -19.54
N ARG A 27 4.07 12.03 -20.34
CA ARG A 27 4.05 12.75 -21.64
C ARG A 27 4.28 14.24 -21.50
N SER A 28 3.69 14.91 -20.51
CA SER A 28 3.87 16.34 -20.29
C SER A 28 5.32 16.70 -19.91
N ARG A 29 6.07 15.75 -19.33
CA ARG A 29 7.49 15.94 -18.96
C ARG A 29 8.48 15.49 -20.01
N VAL A 30 8.17 14.46 -20.81
CA VAL A 30 9.01 14.03 -21.95
C VAL A 30 9.13 15.13 -23.03
N GLY A 31 8.17 16.05 -23.10
CA GLY A 31 8.22 17.24 -23.95
C GLY A 31 9.04 18.41 -23.40
N SER A 32 9.55 18.33 -22.17
CA SER A 32 10.38 19.36 -21.55
C SER A 32 11.87 19.08 -21.80
N PRO A 33 12.71 20.10 -22.11
CA PRO A 33 14.14 19.91 -22.38
C PRO A 33 14.97 19.70 -21.11
N ALA A 34 14.47 18.88 -20.18
CA ALA A 34 15.21 18.51 -18.97
C ALA A 34 16.36 17.54 -19.34
N SER A 35 17.55 17.80 -18.82
CA SER A 35 18.66 16.86 -18.97
C SER A 35 18.41 15.58 -18.16
N ALA A 36 19.07 14.47 -18.51
CA ALA A 36 18.99 13.25 -17.70
C ALA A 36 19.39 13.50 -16.24
N ALA A 37 20.35 14.39 -16.00
CA ALA A 37 20.78 14.77 -14.66
C ALA A 37 19.65 15.46 -13.87
N ASP A 38 18.87 16.35 -14.49
CA ASP A 38 17.74 17.01 -13.84
C ASP A 38 16.67 16.01 -13.45
N VAL A 39 16.38 15.03 -14.32
CA VAL A 39 15.42 13.95 -14.03
C VAL A 39 15.87 13.11 -12.82
N PHE A 40 17.17 12.79 -12.72
CA PHE A 40 17.71 12.08 -11.56
C PHE A 40 17.60 12.91 -10.28
N MET A 41 17.98 14.19 -10.33
CA MET A 41 17.90 15.07 -9.16
C MET A 41 16.47 15.25 -8.68
N ASP A 42 15.51 15.43 -9.58
CA ASP A 42 14.08 15.50 -9.27
C ASP A 42 13.58 14.19 -8.63
N SER A 43 14.03 13.04 -9.13
CA SER A 43 13.67 11.75 -8.58
C SER A 43 14.18 11.58 -7.14
N PHE A 44 15.43 11.96 -6.87
CA PHE A 44 15.99 11.94 -5.52
C PHE A 44 15.25 12.89 -4.58
N ALA A 45 14.96 14.11 -5.03
CA ALA A 45 14.21 15.09 -4.24
C ALA A 45 12.81 14.57 -3.87
N ASN A 46 12.13 13.91 -4.83
CA ASN A 46 10.82 13.31 -4.61
C ASN A 46 10.90 12.15 -3.59
N ILE A 47 11.89 11.26 -3.71
CA ILE A 47 12.11 10.16 -2.76
C ILE A 47 12.36 10.71 -1.35
N GLN A 48 13.23 11.72 -1.21
CA GLN A 48 13.50 12.35 0.08
C GLN A 48 12.25 13.00 0.67
N HIS A 49 11.44 13.66 -0.17
CA HIS A 49 10.16 14.21 0.25
C HIS A 49 9.22 13.14 0.79
N ASN A 50 9.04 12.04 0.06
CA ASN A 50 8.18 10.92 0.47
C ASN A 50 8.63 10.30 1.79
N ILE A 51 9.93 10.08 1.98
CA ILE A 51 10.50 9.58 3.24
C ILE A 51 10.22 10.55 4.39
N SER A 52 10.46 11.85 4.16
CA SER A 52 10.22 12.89 5.18
C SER A 52 8.75 12.98 5.57
N GLN A 53 7.83 12.90 4.60
CA GLN A 53 6.39 12.92 4.87
C GLN A 53 5.94 11.64 5.61
N THR A 54 6.43 10.48 5.22
CA THR A 54 6.18 9.22 5.92
C THR A 54 6.63 9.30 7.37
N GLN A 55 7.86 9.79 7.62
CA GLN A 55 8.40 9.95 8.97
C GLN A 55 7.54 10.88 9.84
N LYS A 56 7.08 12.01 9.28
CA LYS A 56 6.23 12.97 9.99
C LYS A 56 4.82 12.43 10.30
N SER A 57 4.31 11.53 9.48
CA SER A 57 2.98 10.92 9.64
C SER A 57 3.00 9.61 10.42
N LEU A 58 4.18 9.14 10.85
CA LEU A 58 4.33 7.89 11.55
C LEU A 58 3.65 7.97 12.94
N ASP A 59 2.70 7.06 13.18
CA ASP A 59 2.04 6.90 14.46
C ASP A 59 2.76 5.83 15.29
N ALA A 60 3.36 6.24 16.40
CA ALA A 60 4.10 5.35 17.28
C ALA A 60 3.22 4.24 17.85
N GLN A 61 1.95 4.55 18.20
CA GLN A 61 1.02 3.56 18.73
C GLN A 61 0.66 2.51 17.66
N ALA A 62 0.41 2.94 16.42
CA ALA A 62 0.16 2.03 15.30
C ALA A 62 1.38 1.14 15.01
N CYS A 63 2.60 1.67 15.15
CA CYS A 63 3.83 0.88 15.01
C CYS A 63 3.94 -0.19 16.10
N GLU A 64 3.69 0.15 17.34
CA GLU A 64 3.69 -0.81 18.47
C GLU A 64 2.63 -1.89 18.30
N GLN A 65 1.42 -1.52 17.88
CA GLN A 65 0.35 -2.46 17.57
C GLN A 65 0.72 -3.40 16.42
N ALA A 66 1.33 -2.88 15.35
CA ALA A 66 1.79 -3.68 14.21
C ALA A 66 2.86 -4.69 14.64
N VAL A 67 3.85 -4.27 15.41
CA VAL A 67 4.89 -5.16 15.95
C VAL A 67 4.29 -6.24 16.84
N SER A 68 3.38 -5.85 17.74
CA SER A 68 2.68 -6.80 18.63
C SER A 68 1.85 -7.81 17.86
N ALA A 69 1.15 -7.38 16.80
CA ALA A 69 0.36 -8.26 15.94
C ALA A 69 1.26 -9.26 15.18
N ILE A 70 2.41 -8.80 14.67
CA ILE A 70 3.39 -9.65 13.97
C ILE A 70 3.96 -10.71 14.92
N LEU A 71 4.43 -10.30 16.09
CA LEU A 71 5.07 -11.22 17.04
C LEU A 71 4.07 -12.17 17.72
N GLY A 72 2.82 -11.77 17.85
CA GLY A 72 1.75 -12.57 18.46
C GLY A 72 1.09 -13.57 17.52
N ALA A 73 1.30 -13.45 16.22
CA ALA A 73 0.62 -14.28 15.22
C ALA A 73 1.18 -15.70 15.18
N LYS A 74 0.30 -16.71 15.07
CA LYS A 74 0.72 -18.10 14.83
C LYS A 74 1.21 -18.33 13.41
N ARG A 75 0.59 -17.67 12.44
CA ARG A 75 0.95 -17.68 11.02
C ARG A 75 0.78 -16.29 10.48
N ILE A 76 1.63 -15.90 9.56
CA ILE A 76 1.56 -14.61 8.87
C ILE A 76 1.41 -14.88 7.37
N GLY A 77 0.27 -14.47 6.82
CA GLY A 77 0.07 -14.40 5.37
C GLY A 77 0.38 -13.00 4.87
N ILE A 78 1.13 -12.88 3.78
CA ILE A 78 1.41 -11.59 3.14
C ILE A 78 0.77 -11.57 1.76
N ILE A 79 -0.07 -10.57 1.49
CA ILE A 79 -0.68 -10.36 0.18
C ILE A 79 -0.34 -8.97 -0.35
N GLY A 80 -0.15 -8.90 -1.67
CA GLY A 80 0.05 -7.67 -2.41
C GLY A 80 0.32 -8.04 -3.86
N PHE A 81 -0.66 -7.81 -4.75
CA PHE A 81 -0.53 -8.16 -6.16
C PHE A 81 0.14 -7.04 -6.96
N GLY A 82 0.65 -7.38 -8.14
CA GLY A 82 1.41 -6.46 -9.00
C GLY A 82 2.76 -6.07 -8.37
N ALA A 83 3.11 -4.80 -8.40
CA ALA A 83 4.37 -4.31 -7.84
C ALA A 83 4.50 -4.58 -6.33
N SER A 84 3.38 -4.62 -5.59
CA SER A 84 3.37 -4.91 -4.16
C SER A 84 3.83 -6.33 -3.81
N THR A 85 3.82 -7.27 -4.78
CA THR A 85 4.35 -8.62 -4.58
C THR A 85 5.84 -8.60 -4.19
N TRP A 86 6.63 -7.73 -4.80
CA TRP A 86 8.05 -7.57 -4.49
C TRP A 86 8.29 -7.07 -3.07
N LEU A 87 7.47 -6.11 -2.63
CA LEU A 87 7.51 -5.62 -1.24
C LEU A 87 7.13 -6.73 -0.27
N GLY A 88 6.12 -7.53 -0.61
CA GLY A 88 5.71 -8.69 0.17
C GLY A 88 6.81 -9.73 0.30
N GLY A 89 7.53 -10.03 -0.78
CA GLY A 89 8.68 -10.95 -0.76
C GLY A 89 9.84 -10.44 0.08
N LEU A 90 10.13 -9.12 0.01
CA LEU A 90 11.15 -8.50 0.85
C LEU A 90 10.76 -8.57 2.34
N LEU A 91 9.50 -8.27 2.64
CA LEU A 91 8.97 -8.34 4.01
C LEU A 91 8.99 -9.77 4.55
N GLN A 92 8.57 -10.77 3.76
CA GLN A 92 8.67 -12.17 4.13
C GLN A 92 10.10 -12.52 4.51
N ARG A 93 11.07 -12.22 3.66
CA ARG A 93 12.50 -12.50 3.91
C ARG A 93 13.00 -11.85 5.20
N GLY A 94 12.51 -10.64 5.52
CA GLY A 94 12.90 -9.95 6.75
C GLY A 94 12.25 -10.54 8.01
N LEU A 95 11.04 -11.09 7.89
CA LEU A 95 10.30 -11.67 9.02
C LEU A 95 10.64 -13.15 9.28
N ASP A 96 11.01 -13.92 8.26
CA ASP A 96 11.31 -15.36 8.39
C ASP A 96 12.27 -15.71 9.54
N PRO A 97 13.34 -14.94 9.80
CA PRO A 97 14.25 -15.25 10.93
C PRO A 97 13.64 -15.00 12.30
N LEU A 98 12.56 -14.19 12.38
CA LEU A 98 11.93 -13.75 13.62
C LEU A 98 10.63 -14.50 13.91
N CYS A 99 9.92 -14.90 12.85
CA CYS A 99 8.59 -15.48 12.91
C CYS A 99 8.59 -16.81 12.15
N GLY A 100 8.34 -17.90 12.85
CA GLY A 100 8.50 -19.26 12.32
C GLY A 100 7.53 -19.71 11.21
N ASN A 101 6.57 -18.87 10.81
CA ASN A 101 5.57 -19.26 9.81
C ASN A 101 5.05 -18.03 9.04
N VAL A 102 5.86 -17.54 8.11
CA VAL A 102 5.55 -16.40 7.24
C VAL A 102 5.45 -16.87 5.80
N GLN A 103 4.35 -16.56 5.13
CA GLN A 103 4.12 -16.98 3.75
C GLN A 103 3.67 -15.81 2.88
N LEU A 104 4.37 -15.59 1.76
CA LEU A 104 3.87 -14.75 0.67
C LEU A 104 2.79 -15.51 -0.11
N LEU A 105 1.58 -14.96 -0.14
CA LEU A 105 0.42 -15.58 -0.79
C LEU A 105 0.24 -15.10 -2.24
N ALA A 106 0.76 -13.93 -2.57
CA ALA A 106 0.74 -13.40 -3.94
C ALA A 106 1.87 -14.04 -4.77
N THR A 107 1.66 -15.26 -5.20
CA THR A 107 2.62 -16.06 -5.97
C THR A 107 2.18 -16.19 -7.43
N ILE A 108 2.99 -16.90 -8.23
CA ILE A 108 2.68 -17.24 -9.62
C ILE A 108 1.38 -18.05 -9.78
N GLU A 109 0.93 -18.72 -8.71
CA GLU A 109 -0.33 -19.48 -8.70
C GLU A 109 -1.57 -18.58 -8.68
N GLY A 110 -1.39 -17.28 -8.49
CA GLY A 110 -2.43 -16.26 -8.57
C GLY A 110 -3.36 -16.17 -7.36
N SER A 111 -4.40 -15.34 -7.50
CA SER A 111 -5.33 -15.01 -6.43
C SER A 111 -6.16 -16.19 -5.94
N SER A 112 -6.45 -17.18 -6.79
CA SER A 112 -7.19 -18.37 -6.39
C SER A 112 -6.43 -19.24 -5.39
N ALA A 113 -5.10 -19.35 -5.50
CA ALA A 113 -4.27 -20.05 -4.54
C ALA A 113 -4.22 -19.28 -3.21
N ALA A 114 -4.02 -17.97 -3.27
CA ALA A 114 -4.07 -17.10 -2.10
C ALA A 114 -5.41 -17.20 -1.37
N ALA A 115 -6.54 -17.24 -2.09
CA ALA A 115 -7.88 -17.38 -1.52
C ALA A 115 -8.04 -18.69 -0.72
N ARG A 116 -7.48 -19.81 -1.22
CA ARG A 116 -7.50 -21.08 -0.49
C ARG A 116 -6.73 -21.01 0.83
N VAL A 117 -5.65 -20.26 0.89
CA VAL A 117 -4.88 -20.07 2.13
C VAL A 117 -5.64 -19.16 3.07
N VAL A 118 -6.10 -18.00 2.59
CA VAL A 118 -6.87 -17.02 3.40
C VAL A 118 -8.11 -17.68 4.00
N SER A 119 -8.83 -18.52 3.26
CA SER A 119 -10.03 -19.22 3.78
C SER A 119 -9.75 -20.21 4.92
N ARG A 120 -8.48 -20.56 5.16
CA ARG A 120 -8.06 -21.46 6.26
C ARG A 120 -7.37 -20.71 7.40
N MET A 121 -7.23 -19.39 7.30
CA MET A 121 -6.66 -18.57 8.35
C MET A 121 -7.64 -18.48 9.53
N GLN A 122 -7.09 -18.33 10.72
CA GLN A 122 -7.82 -18.27 11.97
C GLN A 122 -7.61 -16.90 12.64
N PRO A 123 -8.45 -16.50 13.60
CA PRO A 123 -8.26 -15.25 14.36
C PRO A 123 -6.92 -15.12 15.10
N THR A 124 -6.18 -16.22 15.25
CA THR A 124 -4.82 -16.25 15.83
C THR A 124 -3.72 -16.02 14.80
N ASP A 125 -4.06 -15.92 13.54
CA ASP A 125 -3.15 -15.62 12.44
C ASP A 125 -3.17 -14.11 12.13
N LEU A 126 -2.28 -13.64 11.27
CA LEU A 126 -2.23 -12.26 10.78
C LEU A 126 -2.18 -12.25 9.26
N LEU A 127 -2.99 -11.43 8.63
CA LEU A 127 -2.85 -11.10 7.23
C LEU A 127 -2.21 -9.72 7.07
N ILE A 128 -1.04 -9.64 6.43
CA ILE A 128 -0.42 -8.37 6.04
C ILE A 128 -0.82 -8.08 4.59
N ALA A 129 -1.59 -7.00 4.39
CA ALA A 129 -2.08 -6.58 3.09
C ALA A 129 -1.32 -5.34 2.61
N ILE A 130 -0.62 -5.45 1.48
CA ILE A 130 0.19 -4.37 0.89
C ILE A 130 -0.51 -3.86 -0.36
N GLY A 131 -0.87 -2.57 -0.37
CA GLY A 131 -1.54 -1.98 -1.52
C GLY A 131 -1.43 -0.47 -1.55
N PHE A 132 -1.01 0.04 -2.70
CA PHE A 132 -0.82 1.46 -3.00
C PHE A 132 -1.74 1.89 -4.15
N PRO A 133 -1.85 3.18 -4.51
CA PRO A 133 -2.76 3.68 -5.55
C PRO A 133 -2.80 2.81 -6.80
N ARG A 134 -4.02 2.65 -7.34
CA ARG A 134 -4.49 1.59 -8.24
C ARG A 134 -4.55 0.23 -7.52
N TYR A 135 -4.96 0.27 -6.24
CA TYR A 135 -5.10 -0.90 -5.38
C TYR A 135 -5.61 -2.12 -6.14
N ALA A 136 -4.81 -3.20 -6.19
CA ALA A 136 -5.21 -4.41 -6.89
C ALA A 136 -6.49 -4.99 -6.28
N ALA A 137 -7.50 -5.22 -7.10
CA ALA A 137 -8.80 -5.71 -6.64
C ALA A 137 -8.68 -7.02 -5.84
N ASP A 138 -7.81 -7.92 -6.28
CA ASP A 138 -7.56 -9.21 -5.59
C ASP A 138 -6.98 -8.99 -4.18
N THR A 139 -6.10 -7.99 -3.99
CA THR A 139 -5.56 -7.66 -2.66
C THR A 139 -6.69 -7.21 -1.73
N VAL A 140 -7.52 -6.29 -2.21
CA VAL A 140 -8.65 -5.75 -1.43
C VAL A 140 -9.67 -6.85 -1.11
N PHE A 141 -10.02 -7.66 -2.11
CA PHE A 141 -10.95 -8.78 -1.95
C PHE A 141 -10.48 -9.79 -0.90
N LEU A 142 -9.22 -10.20 -0.95
CA LEU A 142 -8.67 -11.17 0.00
C LEU A 142 -8.53 -10.58 1.42
N ALA A 143 -8.17 -9.30 1.54
CA ALA A 143 -8.16 -8.60 2.83
C ALA A 143 -9.57 -8.53 3.43
N GLN A 144 -10.59 -8.27 2.62
CA GLN A 144 -11.99 -8.28 3.05
C GLN A 144 -12.40 -9.68 3.53
N ARG A 145 -12.06 -10.73 2.80
CA ARG A 145 -12.38 -12.13 3.21
C ARG A 145 -11.72 -12.49 4.53
N ALA A 146 -10.49 -12.08 4.76
CA ALA A 146 -9.80 -12.27 6.05
C ALA A 146 -10.51 -11.54 7.18
N CYS A 147 -10.85 -10.27 6.98
CA CYS A 147 -11.58 -9.44 7.94
C CYS A 147 -12.95 -10.08 8.30
N GLU A 148 -13.73 -10.53 7.31
CA GLU A 148 -15.02 -11.23 7.50
C GLU A 148 -14.87 -12.52 8.29
N ALA A 149 -13.73 -13.21 8.16
CA ALA A 149 -13.40 -14.41 8.93
C ALA A 149 -12.84 -14.14 10.34
N GLY A 150 -12.75 -12.87 10.74
CA GLY A 150 -12.20 -12.45 12.04
C GLY A 150 -10.67 -12.53 12.11
N VAL A 151 -9.96 -12.68 11.00
CA VAL A 151 -8.50 -12.66 10.94
C VAL A 151 -8.02 -11.20 11.03
N PRO A 152 -7.14 -10.84 11.96
CA PRO A 152 -6.54 -9.52 12.02
C PRO A 152 -5.83 -9.17 10.71
N VAL A 153 -6.03 -7.94 10.24
CA VAL A 153 -5.40 -7.41 9.02
C VAL A 153 -4.50 -6.24 9.39
N LEU A 154 -3.22 -6.31 9.02
CA LEU A 154 -2.28 -5.20 9.02
C LEU A 154 -2.17 -4.65 7.60
N ALA A 155 -2.57 -3.40 7.39
CA ALA A 155 -2.44 -2.76 6.09
C ALA A 155 -1.15 -1.95 5.99
N LEU A 156 -0.41 -2.14 4.91
CA LEU A 156 0.65 -1.24 4.45
C LEU A 156 0.13 -0.51 3.21
N THR A 157 -0.15 0.79 3.34
CA THR A 157 -0.85 1.55 2.30
C THR A 157 -0.42 3.04 2.33
N ASP A 158 -1.04 3.89 1.51
CA ASP A 158 -0.62 5.29 1.36
C ASP A 158 -1.44 6.28 2.21
N ARG A 159 -2.71 5.98 2.49
CA ARG A 159 -3.61 6.94 3.15
C ARG A 159 -4.76 6.28 3.90
N VAL A 160 -5.36 7.03 4.81
CA VAL A 160 -6.52 6.60 5.63
C VAL A 160 -7.77 6.29 4.80
N THR A 161 -7.90 6.86 3.60
CA THR A 161 -9.02 6.60 2.68
C THR A 161 -8.81 5.38 1.80
N SER A 162 -7.66 4.72 1.89
CA SER A 162 -7.36 3.47 1.19
C SER A 162 -8.43 2.40 1.48
N PRO A 163 -8.82 1.59 0.49
CA PRO A 163 -9.74 0.49 0.73
C PRO A 163 -9.18 -0.53 1.73
N LEU A 164 -7.86 -0.70 1.83
CA LEU A 164 -7.22 -1.59 2.80
C LEU A 164 -7.30 -1.03 4.22
N ALA A 165 -7.13 0.29 4.40
CA ALA A 165 -7.21 0.92 5.72
C ALA A 165 -8.57 0.73 6.39
N ARG A 166 -9.65 0.63 5.60
CA ARG A 166 -11.01 0.40 6.12
C ARG A 166 -11.23 -1.04 6.63
N LEU A 167 -10.42 -1.98 6.17
CA LEU A 167 -10.50 -3.40 6.50
C LEU A 167 -9.50 -3.79 7.60
N ALA A 168 -8.52 -2.94 7.83
CA ALA A 168 -7.39 -3.25 8.70
C ALA A 168 -7.71 -3.05 10.18
N THR A 169 -7.18 -3.93 11.01
CA THR A 169 -7.11 -3.76 12.47
C THR A 169 -6.07 -2.70 12.82
N VAL A 170 -4.96 -2.67 12.06
CA VAL A 170 -3.87 -1.68 12.16
C VAL A 170 -3.44 -1.28 10.77
N SER A 171 -3.14 0.00 10.58
CA SER A 171 -2.64 0.51 9.30
C SER A 171 -1.35 1.29 9.49
N LEU A 172 -0.36 1.01 8.66
CA LEU A 172 0.86 1.80 8.53
C LEU A 172 0.85 2.48 7.16
N TYR A 173 1.13 3.77 7.17
CA TYR A 173 1.05 4.60 5.97
C TYR A 173 2.43 5.01 5.48
N ALA A 174 2.67 4.81 4.18
CA ALA A 174 3.85 5.31 3.49
C ALA A 174 3.42 6.32 2.42
N TYR A 175 3.98 7.51 2.49
CA TYR A 175 3.72 8.54 1.49
C TYR A 175 4.40 8.16 0.17
N THR A 176 3.63 8.12 -0.91
CA THR A 176 4.07 7.58 -2.21
C THR A 176 3.71 8.51 -3.36
N ASP A 177 3.89 9.82 -3.19
CA ASP A 177 3.71 10.72 -4.32
C ASP A 177 4.80 10.48 -5.37
N SER A 178 4.39 10.42 -6.62
CA SER A 178 5.31 10.20 -7.73
C SER A 178 5.02 11.19 -8.84
N ASN A 179 6.07 11.80 -9.31
CA ASN A 179 6.03 12.67 -10.48
C ASN A 179 5.89 11.87 -11.79
N TYR A 180 6.08 10.56 -11.75
CA TYR A 180 6.19 9.69 -12.94
C TYR A 180 5.09 8.62 -13.02
N PHE A 181 4.35 8.37 -11.93
CA PHE A 181 3.31 7.33 -11.86
C PHE A 181 2.04 7.85 -11.22
#